data_127457d9cf9ccf35b92b75b20268e514
#
_entry.id   127457d9cf9ccf35b92b75b20268e514
#
_cell.length_a   1.000
_cell.length_b   1.000
_cell.length_c   1.000
_cell.angle_alpha   90.00
_cell.angle_beta   90.00
_cell.angle_gamma   90.00
#
_symmetry.space_group_name_H-M   'P 1'
#
loop_
_entity.id
_entity.type
_entity.pdbx_description
1 polymer ?
#
loop_
_entity_poly.entity_id
_entity_poly.type
_entity_poly.pdbx_seq_one_letter_code
_entity_poly.pdbx_strand_id
1 'polypeptide(L)'
;LTDDFEDEIVESLLKYKKRLPPAPFYHKRPFQVLGLMLALVLVSVAAFASYSFATKPRGKITFPVERTRTARDIRIAGYTKNITRERPHVWIVVTVEELGRCWPKRACDKPNTMFDLNIHEGGPLGPYKVALYAVDRECHDKIKEWFDKGIFGGLPLLPEDYKLDEVELVMQGT
;
A
#
# COMPACT_ATOMS: atom_id res chain seq x y z
N LEU A 1 33.09 77.21 30.32
CA LEU A 1 31.64 77.12 30.70
C LEU A 1 30.85 76.10 29.85
N THR A 2 31.46 75.52 28.86
CA THR A 2 30.74 74.51 27.96
C THR A 2 31.18 73.07 28.23
N ASP A 3 32.38 72.86 28.76
CA ASP A 3 32.93 71.50 28.96
C ASP A 3 32.24 70.76 30.15
N ASP A 4 31.91 71.46 31.21
CA ASP A 4 31.30 70.88 32.41
C ASP A 4 29.87 70.37 32.18
N PHE A 5 29.16 70.90 31.17
CA PHE A 5 27.80 70.53 30.89
C PHE A 5 27.71 69.23 30.01
N GLU A 6 28.70 68.98 29.14
CA GLU A 6 28.79 67.77 28.34
C GLU A 6 29.15 66.56 29.20
N ASP A 7 30.07 66.74 30.18
CA ASP A 7 30.47 65.68 31.09
C ASP A 7 29.34 65.25 32.01
N GLU A 8 28.50 66.16 32.48
CA GLU A 8 27.30 65.84 33.29
C GLU A 8 26.25 65.05 32.55
N ILE A 9 26.03 65.37 31.25
CA ILE A 9 25.12 64.62 30.40
C ILE A 9 25.66 63.21 30.13
N VAL A 10 26.91 63.04 29.80
CA VAL A 10 27.56 61.75 29.54
C VAL A 10 27.49 60.84 30.77
N GLU A 11 27.75 61.38 31.95
CA GLU A 11 27.70 60.63 33.22
C GLU A 11 26.26 60.21 33.57
N SER A 12 25.28 61.07 33.31
CA SER A 12 23.85 60.76 33.48
C SER A 12 23.36 59.65 32.49
N LEU A 13 23.81 59.69 31.25
CA LEU A 13 23.51 58.68 30.24
C LEU A 13 24.15 57.33 30.55
N LEU A 14 25.38 57.33 31.05
CA LEU A 14 26.07 56.12 31.50
C LEU A 14 25.39 55.50 32.72
N LYS A 15 24.87 56.27 33.60
CA LYS A 15 24.14 55.89 34.82
C LYS A 15 22.75 55.29 34.42
N TYR A 16 22.13 55.83 33.38
CA TYR A 16 20.86 55.32 32.82
C TYR A 16 21.07 54.00 32.11
N LYS A 17 22.13 53.86 31.32
CA LYS A 17 22.50 52.63 30.61
C LYS A 17 22.78 51.45 31.59
N LYS A 18 23.29 51.76 32.78
CA LYS A 18 23.57 50.76 33.81
C LYS A 18 22.32 50.28 34.58
N ARG A 19 21.17 50.98 34.42
CA ARG A 19 19.90 50.67 35.09
C ARG A 19 18.89 49.92 34.20
N LEU A 20 19.23 49.73 32.92
CA LEU A 20 18.36 48.92 32.07
C LEU A 20 18.45 47.45 32.51
N PRO A 21 17.33 46.83 32.85
CA PRO A 21 17.34 45.42 33.17
C PRO A 21 17.82 44.65 31.92
N PRO A 22 18.59 43.57 32.09
CA PRO A 22 19.01 42.76 30.95
C PRO A 22 17.77 42.33 30.19
N ALA A 23 17.79 42.50 28.86
CA ALA A 23 16.70 42.14 27.99
C ALA A 23 16.27 40.69 28.30
N PRO A 24 14.99 40.45 28.53
CA PRO A 24 14.53 39.11 28.91
C PRO A 24 14.94 38.11 27.87
N PHE A 25 15.66 37.09 28.27
CA PHE A 25 16.14 35.95 27.44
C PHE A 25 15.02 35.11 26.79
N TYR A 26 13.81 35.62 26.71
CA TYR A 26 12.60 34.91 26.36
C TYR A 26 12.38 34.62 24.85
N HIS A 27 13.20 35.16 23.93
CA HIS A 27 12.87 35.08 22.51
C HIS A 27 13.43 33.89 21.71
N LYS A 28 14.31 33.06 22.30
CA LYS A 28 14.86 31.90 21.53
C LYS A 28 14.14 30.56 21.78
N ARG A 29 13.47 30.42 22.93
CA ARG A 29 12.82 29.15 23.31
C ARG A 29 11.60 28.75 22.47
N PRO A 30 10.69 29.66 22.07
CA PRO A 30 9.49 29.21 21.30
C PRO A 30 9.85 28.64 19.95
N PHE A 31 10.86 29.15 19.27
CA PHE A 31 11.28 28.59 17.97
C PHE A 31 11.94 27.21 18.08
N GLN A 32 12.67 26.95 19.15
CA GLN A 32 13.26 25.63 19.39
C GLN A 32 12.18 24.60 19.74
N VAL A 33 11.18 24.96 20.52
CA VAL A 33 10.06 24.11 20.87
C VAL A 33 9.21 23.83 19.60
N LEU A 34 8.93 24.84 18.81
CA LEU A 34 8.20 24.68 17.55
C LEU A 34 8.94 23.76 16.55
N GLY A 35 10.26 23.95 16.42
CA GLY A 35 11.11 23.09 15.59
C GLY A 35 11.11 21.63 16.07
N LEU A 36 11.18 21.39 17.37
CA LEU A 36 11.11 20.04 17.94
C LEU A 36 9.76 19.37 17.69
N MET A 37 8.67 20.11 17.88
CA MET A 37 7.31 19.61 17.62
C MET A 37 7.11 19.27 16.15
N LEU A 38 7.59 20.12 15.23
CA LEU A 38 7.53 19.84 13.80
C LEU A 38 8.34 18.58 13.43
N ALA A 39 9.54 18.43 13.99
CA ALA A 39 10.36 17.25 13.77
C ALA A 39 9.69 15.97 14.27
N LEU A 40 9.05 15.99 15.45
CA LEU A 40 8.29 14.86 15.99
C LEU A 40 7.11 14.49 15.10
N VAL A 41 6.38 15.47 14.57
CA VAL A 41 5.26 15.22 13.64
C VAL A 41 5.79 14.57 12.36
N LEU A 42 6.87 15.07 11.77
CA LEU A 42 7.46 14.51 10.56
C LEU A 42 7.95 13.07 10.77
N VAL A 43 8.60 12.79 11.89
CA VAL A 43 9.04 11.42 12.24
C VAL A 43 7.82 10.49 12.42
N SER A 44 6.77 10.95 13.08
CA SER A 44 5.55 10.18 13.29
C SER A 44 4.85 9.86 11.97
N VAL A 45 4.74 10.83 11.07
CA VAL A 45 4.16 10.64 9.73
C VAL A 45 5.00 9.66 8.91
N ALA A 46 6.32 9.80 8.92
CA ALA A 46 7.23 8.89 8.21
C ALA A 46 7.14 7.45 8.76
N ALA A 47 7.11 7.30 10.09
CA ALA A 47 6.95 6.00 10.74
C ALA A 47 5.60 5.36 10.40
N PHE A 48 4.51 6.12 10.43
CA PHE A 48 3.17 5.64 10.06
C PHE A 48 3.10 5.23 8.59
N ALA A 49 3.63 6.04 7.68
CA ALA A 49 3.69 5.70 6.26
C ALA A 49 4.49 4.43 6.00
N SER A 50 5.65 4.28 6.64
CA SER A 50 6.50 3.09 6.54
C SER A 50 5.80 1.85 7.09
N TYR A 51 5.11 1.96 8.24
CA TYR A 51 4.34 0.88 8.82
C TYR A 51 3.18 0.45 7.90
N SER A 52 2.40 1.39 7.39
CA SER A 52 1.28 1.12 6.48
C SER A 52 1.75 0.45 5.20
N PHE A 53 2.90 0.87 4.65
CA PHE A 53 3.47 0.24 3.47
C PHE A 53 3.99 -1.17 3.74
N ALA A 54 4.63 -1.41 4.89
CA ALA A 54 5.17 -2.71 5.27
C ALA A 54 4.09 -3.76 5.56
N THR A 55 2.91 -3.33 6.04
CA THR A 55 1.80 -4.22 6.42
C THR A 55 0.79 -4.46 5.32
N LYS A 56 0.84 -3.72 4.20
CA LYS A 56 -0.10 -3.86 3.09
C LYS A 56 -0.04 -5.29 2.52
N PRO A 57 -1.18 -5.95 2.28
CA PRO A 57 -1.25 -7.23 1.59
C PRO A 57 -0.54 -7.17 0.24
N ARG A 58 0.23 -8.19 -0.07
CA ARG A 58 0.99 -8.31 -1.31
C ARG A 58 0.96 -9.74 -1.82
N GLY A 59 0.98 -9.86 -3.12
CA GLY A 59 1.18 -11.13 -3.79
C GLY A 59 1.88 -10.89 -5.12
N LYS A 60 2.50 -11.92 -5.65
CA LYS A 60 3.08 -11.87 -6.99
C LYS A 60 2.99 -13.23 -7.66
N ILE A 61 2.56 -13.24 -8.89
CA ILE A 61 2.67 -14.37 -9.81
C ILE A 61 4.08 -14.30 -10.40
N THR A 62 4.88 -15.32 -10.19
CA THR A 62 6.25 -15.41 -10.70
C THR A 62 6.36 -16.31 -11.92
N PHE A 63 5.36 -17.15 -12.12
CA PHE A 63 5.22 -18.00 -13.29
C PHE A 63 3.72 -18.25 -13.57
N PRO A 64 3.28 -18.20 -14.83
CA PRO A 64 4.08 -17.84 -16.01
C PRO A 64 4.40 -16.33 -16.04
N VAL A 65 5.34 -15.94 -16.89
CA VAL A 65 5.64 -14.53 -17.13
C VAL A 65 4.63 -13.92 -18.10
N GLU A 66 4.57 -12.60 -18.09
CA GLU A 66 3.70 -11.80 -18.95
C GLU A 66 3.74 -12.23 -20.41
N ARG A 67 2.55 -12.33 -21.05
CA ARG A 67 2.35 -12.71 -22.45
C ARG A 67 2.88 -14.09 -22.84
N THR A 68 3.06 -14.97 -21.88
CA THR A 68 3.41 -16.37 -22.16
C THR A 68 2.27 -17.03 -22.93
N ARG A 69 2.64 -17.79 -23.94
CA ARG A 69 1.72 -18.67 -24.65
C ARG A 69 1.49 -19.93 -23.83
N THR A 70 0.22 -20.25 -23.57
CA THR A 70 -0.13 -21.35 -22.68
C THR A 70 -1.08 -22.35 -23.37
N ALA A 71 -1.02 -23.60 -22.94
CA ALA A 71 -2.06 -24.58 -23.17
C ALA A 71 -3.24 -24.34 -22.22
N ARG A 72 -4.24 -25.24 -22.24
CA ARG A 72 -5.40 -25.18 -21.33
C ARG A 72 -5.04 -25.48 -19.88
N ASP A 73 -4.07 -26.34 -19.65
CA ASP A 73 -3.54 -26.64 -18.31
C ASP A 73 -2.33 -25.75 -18.03
N ILE A 74 -2.46 -24.92 -17.02
CA ILE A 74 -1.51 -23.85 -16.74
C ILE A 74 -0.99 -24.01 -15.31
N ARG A 75 0.30 -24.11 -15.17
CA ARG A 75 0.96 -24.01 -13.87
C ARG A 75 1.09 -22.55 -13.49
N ILE A 76 0.61 -22.20 -12.30
CA ILE A 76 0.70 -20.85 -11.73
C ILE A 76 1.51 -20.93 -10.43
N ALA A 77 2.63 -20.25 -10.36
CA ALA A 77 3.45 -20.19 -9.17
C ALA A 77 3.70 -18.74 -8.74
N GLY A 78 3.87 -18.55 -7.44
CA GLY A 78 4.09 -17.23 -6.90
C GLY A 78 4.17 -17.22 -5.38
N TYR A 79 3.93 -16.06 -4.80
CA TYR A 79 3.90 -15.92 -3.35
C TYR A 79 2.86 -14.89 -2.90
N THR A 80 2.45 -15.00 -1.64
CA THR A 80 1.67 -13.98 -0.93
C THR A 80 2.34 -13.61 0.39
N LYS A 81 2.17 -12.35 0.82
CA LYS A 81 2.69 -11.81 2.08
C LYS A 81 1.71 -10.83 2.68
N ASN A 82 1.70 -10.73 4.01
CA ASN A 82 0.87 -9.79 4.75
C ASN A 82 -0.64 -9.93 4.46
N ILE A 83 -1.08 -11.12 4.13
CA ILE A 83 -2.50 -11.42 4.00
C ILE A 83 -3.15 -11.26 5.37
N THR A 84 -4.15 -10.40 5.47
CA THR A 84 -4.74 -9.98 6.73
C THR A 84 -5.87 -10.91 7.16
N ARG A 85 -6.30 -10.78 8.43
CA ARG A 85 -7.48 -11.51 8.94
C ARG A 85 -8.79 -11.02 8.32
N GLU A 86 -8.82 -9.83 7.77
CA GLU A 86 -9.98 -9.25 7.08
C GLU A 86 -10.17 -9.87 5.71
N ARG A 87 -9.06 -10.23 5.03
CA ARG A 87 -9.04 -10.85 3.70
C ARG A 87 -8.17 -12.12 3.71
N PRO A 88 -8.59 -13.17 4.43
CA PRO A 88 -7.73 -14.32 4.70
C PRO A 88 -7.65 -15.32 3.54
N HIS A 89 -8.51 -15.18 2.53
CA HIS A 89 -8.63 -16.14 1.45
C HIS A 89 -7.97 -15.61 0.19
N VAL A 90 -7.09 -16.42 -0.41
CA VAL A 90 -6.40 -16.07 -1.65
C VAL A 90 -6.92 -16.96 -2.78
N TRP A 91 -7.29 -16.33 -3.91
CA TRP A 91 -7.82 -17.02 -5.08
C TRP A 91 -7.04 -16.67 -6.34
N ILE A 92 -6.83 -17.69 -7.17
CA ILE A 92 -6.44 -17.52 -8.57
C ILE A 92 -7.70 -17.42 -9.39
N VAL A 93 -7.80 -16.36 -10.19
CA VAL A 93 -9.00 -16.00 -10.96
C VAL A 93 -8.59 -15.69 -12.38
N VAL A 94 -9.29 -16.25 -13.34
CA VAL A 94 -9.18 -15.83 -14.75
C VAL A 94 -10.16 -14.72 -15.01
N THR A 95 -9.71 -13.65 -15.65
CA THR A 95 -10.51 -12.47 -15.98
C THR A 95 -10.54 -12.26 -17.48
N VAL A 96 -11.73 -12.03 -18.02
CA VAL A 96 -11.94 -11.60 -19.42
C VAL A 96 -12.65 -10.25 -19.36
N GLU A 97 -11.89 -9.18 -19.51
CA GLU A 97 -12.38 -7.81 -19.30
C GLU A 97 -13.50 -7.45 -20.28
N GLU A 98 -13.40 -7.88 -21.55
CA GLU A 98 -14.41 -7.61 -22.56
C GLU A 98 -15.79 -8.19 -22.20
N LEU A 99 -15.82 -9.23 -21.36
CA LEU A 99 -17.06 -9.84 -20.88
C LEU A 99 -17.52 -9.24 -19.53
N GLY A 100 -16.71 -8.41 -18.88
CA GLY A 100 -16.98 -7.91 -17.52
C GLY A 100 -17.13 -9.04 -16.50
N ARG A 101 -16.45 -10.16 -16.71
CA ARG A 101 -16.61 -11.39 -15.93
C ARG A 101 -15.29 -11.97 -15.49
N CYS A 102 -15.36 -12.71 -14.39
CA CYS A 102 -14.22 -13.48 -13.88
C CYS A 102 -14.62 -14.92 -13.56
N TRP A 103 -13.65 -15.82 -13.65
CA TRP A 103 -13.78 -17.25 -13.37
C TRP A 103 -12.77 -17.63 -12.30
N PRO A 104 -13.17 -17.75 -11.03
CA PRO A 104 -12.32 -18.32 -10.01
C PRO A 104 -11.89 -19.73 -10.39
N LYS A 105 -10.62 -20.05 -10.23
CA LYS A 105 -10.05 -21.35 -10.63
C LYS A 105 -9.64 -22.18 -9.43
N ARG A 106 -8.90 -21.58 -8.50
CA ARG A 106 -8.39 -22.31 -7.36
C ARG A 106 -8.07 -21.38 -6.18
N ALA A 107 -8.37 -21.82 -4.98
CA ALA A 107 -7.90 -21.18 -3.77
C ALA A 107 -6.45 -21.59 -3.47
N CYS A 108 -5.66 -20.68 -2.92
CA CYS A 108 -4.36 -20.98 -2.34
C CYS A 108 -4.58 -21.48 -0.91
N ASP A 109 -4.18 -22.72 -0.62
CA ASP A 109 -4.46 -23.36 0.67
C ASP A 109 -3.81 -22.66 1.86
N LYS A 110 -2.67 -22.02 1.65
CA LYS A 110 -1.91 -21.34 2.70
C LYS A 110 -1.59 -19.91 2.29
N PRO A 111 -2.23 -18.90 2.89
CA PRO A 111 -1.83 -17.50 2.73
C PRO A 111 -0.45 -17.26 3.36
N ASN A 112 0.21 -16.19 2.92
CA ASN A 112 1.54 -15.78 3.38
C ASN A 112 2.67 -16.78 3.09
N THR A 113 2.52 -17.56 2.04
CA THR A 113 3.52 -18.54 1.61
C THR A 113 3.74 -18.49 0.10
N MET A 114 4.66 -19.29 -0.37
CA MET A 114 4.75 -19.62 -1.80
C MET A 114 3.64 -20.59 -2.18
N PHE A 115 3.14 -20.47 -3.39
CA PHE A 115 2.18 -21.40 -3.98
C PHE A 115 2.68 -21.89 -5.35
N ASP A 116 2.23 -23.08 -5.71
CA ASP A 116 2.52 -23.72 -7.01
C ASP A 116 1.32 -24.62 -7.34
N LEU A 117 0.49 -24.16 -8.25
CA LEU A 117 -0.82 -24.73 -8.50
C LEU A 117 -1.05 -24.88 -10.00
N ASN A 118 -1.79 -25.92 -10.39
CA ASN A 118 -2.29 -26.06 -11.76
C ASN A 118 -3.75 -25.63 -11.82
N ILE A 119 -4.08 -24.86 -12.85
CA ILE A 119 -5.45 -24.47 -13.20
C ILE A 119 -5.77 -24.95 -14.60
N HIS A 120 -7.06 -25.22 -14.84
CA HIS A 120 -7.57 -25.53 -16.18
C HIS A 120 -8.39 -24.35 -16.71
N GLU A 121 -8.09 -23.90 -17.94
CA GLU A 121 -8.84 -22.85 -18.62
C GLU A 121 -9.55 -23.43 -19.86
N GLY A 122 -10.89 -23.46 -19.80
CA GLY A 122 -11.74 -23.98 -20.88
C GLY A 122 -12.26 -22.91 -21.84
N GLY A 123 -11.90 -21.65 -21.64
CA GLY A 123 -12.39 -20.53 -22.44
C GLY A 123 -11.91 -20.52 -23.89
N PRO A 124 -12.27 -19.47 -24.64
CA PRO A 124 -11.85 -19.29 -26.03
C PRO A 124 -10.34 -19.06 -26.10
N LEU A 125 -9.79 -19.35 -27.30
CA LEU A 125 -8.40 -19.02 -27.60
C LEU A 125 -8.21 -17.50 -27.66
N GLY A 126 -7.04 -17.01 -27.27
CA GLY A 126 -6.72 -15.59 -27.30
C GLY A 126 -6.16 -15.06 -26.00
N PRO A 127 -6.10 -13.73 -25.84
CA PRO A 127 -5.61 -13.10 -24.63
C PRO A 127 -6.61 -13.25 -23.47
N TYR A 128 -6.08 -13.44 -22.27
CA TYR A 128 -6.83 -13.47 -21.01
C TYR A 128 -5.89 -13.09 -19.87
N LYS A 129 -6.46 -12.72 -18.74
CA LYS A 129 -5.70 -12.35 -17.58
C LYS A 129 -5.86 -13.38 -16.46
N VAL A 130 -4.76 -13.72 -15.83
CA VAL A 130 -4.76 -14.49 -14.58
C VAL A 130 -4.37 -13.56 -13.46
N ALA A 131 -5.25 -13.42 -12.48
CA ALA A 131 -5.06 -12.51 -11.37
C ALA A 131 -5.10 -13.25 -10.04
N LEU A 132 -4.39 -12.67 -9.07
CA LEU A 132 -4.32 -13.13 -7.69
C LEU A 132 -5.12 -12.17 -6.82
N TYR A 133 -6.13 -12.65 -6.11
CA TYR A 133 -6.99 -11.85 -5.24
C TYR A 133 -6.90 -12.30 -3.79
N ALA A 134 -6.81 -11.33 -2.86
CA ALA A 134 -7.05 -11.58 -1.44
C ALA A 134 -8.46 -11.09 -1.10
N VAL A 135 -9.36 -12.02 -0.79
CA VAL A 135 -10.77 -11.74 -0.58
C VAL A 135 -11.19 -11.95 0.88
N ASP A 136 -12.22 -11.22 1.29
CA ASP A 136 -12.88 -11.40 2.56
C ASP A 136 -13.72 -12.69 2.58
N ARG A 137 -14.32 -12.96 3.72
CA ARG A 137 -15.12 -14.16 3.92
C ARG A 137 -16.38 -14.18 3.07
N GLU A 138 -17.06 -13.04 2.93
CA GLU A 138 -18.28 -12.94 2.14
C GLU A 138 -18.03 -13.25 0.66
N CYS A 139 -16.98 -12.67 0.09
CA CYS A 139 -16.56 -12.94 -1.27
C CYS A 139 -16.12 -14.40 -1.47
N HIS A 140 -15.38 -14.95 -0.50
CA HIS A 140 -14.97 -16.36 -0.51
C HIS A 140 -16.18 -17.30 -0.52
N ASP A 141 -17.17 -17.05 0.31
CA ASP A 141 -18.39 -17.87 0.40
C ASP A 141 -19.20 -17.80 -0.91
N LYS A 142 -19.30 -16.62 -1.54
CA LYS A 142 -19.92 -16.47 -2.87
C LYS A 142 -19.19 -17.25 -3.96
N ILE A 143 -17.86 -17.24 -3.94
CA ILE A 143 -17.06 -18.05 -4.89
C ILE A 143 -17.30 -19.54 -4.66
N LYS A 144 -17.32 -19.99 -3.41
CA LYS A 144 -17.62 -21.40 -3.10
C LYS A 144 -19.02 -21.80 -3.55
N GLU A 145 -20.02 -20.99 -3.26
CA GLU A 145 -21.38 -21.23 -3.70
C GLU A 145 -21.48 -21.34 -5.24
N TRP A 146 -20.74 -20.51 -5.97
CA TRP A 146 -20.65 -20.59 -7.44
C TRP A 146 -20.07 -21.92 -7.91
N PHE A 147 -19.01 -22.42 -7.25
CA PHE A 147 -18.45 -23.75 -7.53
C PHE A 147 -19.43 -24.88 -7.19
N ASP A 148 -20.02 -24.83 -6.02
CA ASP A 148 -20.92 -25.90 -5.52
C ASP A 148 -22.19 -26.03 -6.39
N LYS A 149 -22.67 -24.91 -6.94
CA LYS A 149 -23.80 -24.90 -7.89
C LYS A 149 -23.45 -25.30 -9.31
N GLY A 150 -22.17 -25.49 -9.64
CA GLY A 150 -21.70 -25.84 -10.98
C GLY A 150 -22.06 -24.79 -12.04
N ILE A 151 -22.06 -23.51 -11.68
CA ILE A 151 -22.43 -22.42 -12.58
C ILE A 151 -21.30 -22.20 -13.58
N PHE A 152 -21.55 -22.42 -14.88
CA PHE A 152 -20.54 -22.19 -15.92
C PHE A 152 -20.38 -20.73 -16.32
N GLY A 153 -21.37 -19.88 -16.06
CA GLY A 153 -21.27 -18.43 -16.27
C GLY A 153 -20.29 -17.80 -15.28
N GLY A 154 -19.43 -16.89 -15.75
CA GLY A 154 -18.49 -16.19 -14.86
C GLY A 154 -19.21 -15.34 -13.80
N LEU A 155 -18.55 -15.10 -12.70
CA LEU A 155 -18.95 -14.12 -11.69
C LEU A 155 -18.74 -12.68 -12.23
N PRO A 156 -19.42 -11.67 -11.67
CA PRO A 156 -19.00 -10.28 -11.85
C PRO A 156 -17.53 -10.08 -11.46
N LEU A 157 -16.88 -9.08 -12.06
CA LEU A 157 -15.50 -8.76 -11.69
C LEU A 157 -15.39 -8.52 -10.17
N LEU A 158 -14.36 -9.08 -9.58
CA LEU A 158 -14.06 -8.85 -8.17
C LEU A 158 -13.56 -7.40 -7.96
N PRO A 159 -13.72 -6.83 -6.75
CA PRO A 159 -13.23 -5.50 -6.44
C PRO A 159 -11.73 -5.37 -6.72
N GLU A 160 -11.34 -4.28 -7.37
CA GLU A 160 -9.95 -4.03 -7.77
C GLU A 160 -9.00 -3.91 -6.56
N ASP A 161 -9.49 -3.40 -5.44
CA ASP A 161 -8.73 -3.28 -4.20
C ASP A 161 -8.43 -4.64 -3.51
N TYR A 162 -9.03 -5.73 -4.00
CA TYR A 162 -8.72 -7.10 -3.60
C TYR A 162 -7.61 -7.72 -4.43
N LYS A 163 -7.30 -7.13 -5.59
CA LYS A 163 -6.28 -7.64 -6.50
C LYS A 163 -4.88 -7.42 -5.94
N LEU A 164 -4.08 -8.47 -5.91
CA LEU A 164 -2.69 -8.45 -5.46
C LEU A 164 -1.71 -8.36 -6.62
N ASP A 165 -1.99 -9.08 -7.70
CA ASP A 165 -1.16 -9.15 -8.92
C ASP A 165 -1.97 -9.70 -10.09
N GLU A 166 -1.46 -9.49 -11.30
CA GLU A 166 -2.09 -9.93 -12.54
C GLU A 166 -1.04 -10.18 -13.61
N VAL A 167 -1.25 -11.19 -14.45
CA VAL A 167 -0.45 -11.43 -15.65
C VAL A 167 -1.37 -11.67 -16.86
N GLU A 168 -1.03 -11.09 -17.99
CA GLU A 168 -1.70 -11.37 -19.26
C GLU A 168 -1.07 -12.59 -19.93
N LEU A 169 -1.88 -13.52 -20.38
CA LEU A 169 -1.47 -14.75 -21.03
C LEU A 169 -2.19 -14.89 -22.37
N VAL A 170 -1.66 -15.72 -23.24
CA VAL A 170 -2.28 -15.98 -24.56
C VAL A 170 -2.52 -17.49 -24.71
N MET A 171 -3.79 -17.89 -24.69
CA MET A 171 -4.15 -19.29 -24.92
C MET A 171 -3.99 -19.65 -26.39
N GLN A 172 -3.29 -20.74 -26.64
CA GLN A 172 -3.12 -21.31 -27.96
C GLN A 172 -3.88 -22.64 -28.06
N GLY A 173 -4.41 -22.92 -29.25
CA GLY A 173 -4.89 -24.26 -29.57
C GLY A 173 -3.70 -25.24 -29.62
N THR A 174 -3.89 -26.39 -29.03
CA THR A 174 -3.04 -27.58 -29.25
C THR A 174 -3.40 -28.26 -30.53
#